data_a9ebfa787917646ae74242a6f5885c7b
#
_entry.id   a9ebfa787917646ae74242a6f5885c7b
#
_cell.length_a   1.000
_cell.length_b   1.000
_cell.length_c   1.000
_cell.angle_alpha   90.00
_cell.angle_beta   90.00
_cell.angle_gamma   90.00
#
_symmetry.space_group_name_H-M   'P 1'
#
loop_
_entity.id
_entity.type
_entity.pdbx_description
1 polymer ?
#
loop_
_entity_poly.entity_id
_entity_poly.type
_entity_poly.pdbx_seq_one_letter_code
_entity_poly.pdbx_strand_id
1 'polypeptide(L)'
;MGTMTVSTAVARIRSAGHDISAEYSDTTCLEFLNTAMQQVASLLIAASWPTLVKEITVHNGDSLPENYTKAAGRYPLRMTDGRVQIVDDMYDAVRFRYFATPANLKHTDDVLPFNHDGINEVVVRSAILLALNENEFDISQDSSLLNQLQQAIASGMA
;
A
#
# COMPACT_ATOMS: atom_id res chain seq x y z
N MET A 1 5.05 13.64 11.87
CA MET A 1 5.01 13.50 10.44
C MET A 1 5.25 12.08 10.05
N GLY A 2 4.58 11.58 9.12
CA GLY A 2 4.48 10.16 8.87
C GLY A 2 5.46 9.56 7.87
N THR A 3 6.67 10.10 7.73
CA THR A 3 7.64 9.62 6.74
C THR A 3 8.57 8.58 7.34
N MET A 4 8.70 7.44 6.66
CA MET A 4 9.65 6.40 7.02
C MET A 4 10.38 5.93 5.76
N THR A 5 11.72 5.93 5.81
CA THR A 5 12.54 5.46 4.69
C THR A 5 12.73 3.94 4.77
N VAL A 6 13.05 3.34 3.62
CA VAL A 6 13.43 1.92 3.54
C VAL A 6 14.62 1.64 4.45
N SER A 7 15.63 2.52 4.48
CA SER A 7 16.80 2.37 5.33
C SER A 7 16.41 2.20 6.80
N THR A 8 15.52 3.05 7.30
CA THR A 8 15.04 2.98 8.69
C THR A 8 14.26 1.69 8.93
N ALA A 9 13.37 1.33 8.03
CA ALA A 9 12.54 0.13 8.16
C ALA A 9 13.40 -1.15 8.18
N VAL A 10 14.36 -1.25 7.26
CA VAL A 10 15.27 -2.40 7.19
C VAL A 10 16.12 -2.51 8.45
N ALA A 11 16.63 -1.38 8.95
CA ALA A 11 17.40 -1.36 10.20
C ALA A 11 16.57 -1.89 11.37
N ARG A 12 15.30 -1.52 11.44
CA ARG A 12 14.40 -1.99 12.50
C ARG A 12 14.10 -3.49 12.38
N ILE A 13 13.92 -4.00 11.17
CA ILE A 13 13.72 -5.43 10.95
C ILE A 13 14.92 -6.22 11.44
N ARG A 14 16.14 -5.78 11.12
CA ARG A 14 17.36 -6.42 11.58
C ARG A 14 17.54 -6.35 13.08
N SER A 15 17.27 -5.19 13.66
CA SER A 15 17.43 -4.97 15.10
C SER A 15 16.45 -5.80 15.92
N ALA A 16 15.21 -5.97 15.43
CA ALA A 16 14.20 -6.73 16.15
C ALA A 16 14.43 -8.24 16.08
N GLY A 17 15.11 -8.70 15.03
CA GLY A 17 15.38 -10.12 14.85
C GLY A 17 16.87 -10.41 14.84
N HIS A 18 17.57 -10.25 15.99
CA HIS A 18 19.02 -10.42 16.02
C HIS A 18 19.48 -11.81 15.56
N ASP A 19 18.67 -12.82 15.69
CA ASP A 19 19.01 -14.14 15.20
C ASP A 19 18.94 -14.26 13.69
N ILE A 20 18.13 -13.40 13.05
CA ILE A 20 17.98 -13.40 11.60
C ILE A 20 18.87 -12.35 10.92
N SER A 21 19.35 -11.35 11.65
CA SER A 21 20.09 -10.23 11.07
C SER A 21 21.38 -10.66 10.37
N ALA A 22 21.99 -11.77 10.79
CA ALA A 22 23.18 -12.33 10.16
C ALA A 22 22.86 -13.19 8.96
N GLU A 23 21.63 -13.67 8.81
CA GLU A 23 21.21 -14.59 7.76
C GLU A 23 20.56 -13.89 6.57
N TYR A 24 19.96 -12.71 6.80
CA TYR A 24 19.21 -12.01 5.77
C TYR A 24 19.94 -10.77 5.28
N SER A 25 20.12 -10.69 3.97
CA SER A 25 20.67 -9.50 3.31
C SER A 25 19.65 -8.35 3.34
N ASP A 26 20.12 -7.15 2.99
CA ASP A 26 19.24 -6.00 2.83
C ASP A 26 18.15 -6.29 1.78
N THR A 27 18.49 -6.99 0.71
CA THR A 27 17.53 -7.37 -0.33
C THR A 27 16.43 -8.26 0.23
N THR A 28 16.78 -9.24 1.06
CA THR A 28 15.79 -10.13 1.68
C THR A 28 14.90 -9.37 2.65
N CYS A 29 15.46 -8.47 3.46
CA CYS A 29 14.66 -7.61 4.35
C CYS A 29 13.73 -6.71 3.56
N LEU A 30 14.18 -6.20 2.42
CA LEU A 30 13.35 -5.39 1.54
C LEU A 30 12.18 -6.19 0.97
N GLU A 31 12.38 -7.47 0.64
CA GLU A 31 11.29 -8.35 0.20
C GLU A 31 10.23 -8.53 1.27
N PHE A 32 10.64 -8.74 2.52
CA PHE A 32 9.69 -8.82 3.64
C PHE A 32 8.94 -7.50 3.80
N LEU A 33 9.65 -6.38 3.69
CA LEU A 33 9.06 -5.06 3.81
C LEU A 33 8.02 -4.81 2.71
N ASN A 34 8.33 -5.17 1.47
CA ASN A 34 7.41 -5.02 0.35
C ASN A 34 6.17 -5.90 0.52
N THR A 35 6.34 -7.14 0.95
CA THR A 35 5.21 -8.03 1.21
C THR A 35 4.29 -7.45 2.28
N ALA A 36 4.85 -6.99 3.39
CA ALA A 36 4.08 -6.36 4.47
C ALA A 36 3.39 -5.09 3.99
N MET A 37 4.09 -4.25 3.24
CA MET A 37 3.54 -3.01 2.69
C MET A 37 2.34 -3.29 1.79
N GLN A 38 2.42 -4.30 0.92
CA GLN A 38 1.31 -4.63 0.03
C GLN A 38 0.11 -5.19 0.78
N GLN A 39 0.33 -5.99 1.83
CA GLN A 39 -0.76 -6.47 2.68
C GLN A 39 -1.49 -5.30 3.35
N VAL A 40 -0.73 -4.37 3.92
CA VAL A 40 -1.30 -3.19 4.58
C VAL A 40 -1.99 -2.29 3.57
N ALA A 41 -1.38 -2.07 2.40
CA ALA A 41 -1.97 -1.25 1.33
C ALA A 41 -3.34 -1.80 0.91
N SER A 42 -3.47 -3.11 0.77
CA SER A 42 -4.73 -3.75 0.43
C SER A 42 -5.83 -3.43 1.44
N LEU A 43 -5.50 -3.49 2.73
CA LEU A 43 -6.46 -3.16 3.79
C LEU A 43 -6.80 -1.66 3.83
N LEU A 44 -5.81 -0.81 3.55
CA LEU A 44 -6.03 0.64 3.50
C LEU A 44 -6.90 1.04 2.33
N ILE A 45 -6.73 0.40 1.18
CA ILE A 45 -7.59 0.65 0.01
C ILE A 45 -9.03 0.24 0.33
N ALA A 46 -9.21 -0.90 0.99
CA ALA A 46 -10.54 -1.33 1.44
C ALA A 46 -11.18 -0.31 2.39
N ALA A 47 -10.35 0.38 3.19
CA ALA A 47 -10.79 1.43 4.12
C ALA A 47 -10.82 2.83 3.49
N SER A 48 -10.51 2.95 2.20
CA SER A 48 -10.50 4.22 1.45
C SER A 48 -9.48 5.24 1.97
N TRP A 49 -8.26 4.79 2.26
CA TRP A 49 -7.19 5.66 2.78
C TRP A 49 -6.75 6.68 1.74
N PRO A 50 -6.81 8.01 2.03
CA PRO A 50 -6.67 9.04 1.00
C PRO A 50 -5.28 9.17 0.37
N THR A 51 -4.21 8.75 1.03
CA THR A 51 -2.86 8.88 0.44
C THR A 51 -2.63 7.94 -0.73
N LEU A 52 -3.50 6.94 -0.91
CA LEU A 52 -3.39 5.98 -2.01
C LEU A 52 -4.25 6.35 -3.21
N VAL A 53 -4.84 7.55 -3.20
CA VAL A 53 -5.66 8.04 -4.31
C VAL A 53 -4.77 8.73 -5.34
N LYS A 54 -4.99 8.38 -6.61
CA LYS A 54 -4.37 9.01 -7.77
C LYS A 54 -5.46 9.62 -8.65
N GLU A 55 -5.08 10.59 -9.46
CA GLU A 55 -6.00 11.24 -10.39
C GLU A 55 -5.44 11.17 -11.80
N ILE A 56 -6.30 10.78 -12.75
CA ILE A 56 -5.94 10.77 -14.17
C ILE A 56 -7.10 11.29 -15.00
N THR A 57 -6.79 11.69 -16.23
CA THR A 57 -7.80 12.02 -17.24
C THR A 57 -7.82 10.89 -18.24
N VAL A 58 -9.00 10.35 -18.51
CA VAL A 58 -9.19 9.25 -19.45
C VAL A 58 -10.08 9.67 -20.61
N HIS A 59 -9.83 9.05 -21.75
CA HIS A 59 -10.64 9.16 -22.95
C HIS A 59 -11.29 7.80 -23.23
N ASN A 60 -12.31 7.81 -24.05
CA ASN A 60 -13.02 6.59 -24.42
C ASN A 60 -12.06 5.60 -25.07
N GLY A 61 -12.01 4.38 -24.54
CA GLY A 61 -11.13 3.32 -25.04
C GLY A 61 -9.77 3.24 -24.38
N ASP A 62 -9.44 4.17 -23.48
CA ASP A 62 -8.16 4.14 -22.76
C ASP A 62 -8.07 2.90 -21.88
N SER A 63 -6.84 2.38 -21.73
CA SER A 63 -6.58 1.30 -20.80
C SER A 63 -6.57 1.82 -19.36
N LEU A 64 -7.06 1.02 -18.42
CA LEU A 64 -6.92 1.32 -17.00
C LEU A 64 -5.45 1.24 -16.61
N PRO A 65 -5.00 2.10 -15.67
CA PRO A 65 -3.64 1.99 -15.13
C PRO A 65 -3.40 0.62 -14.50
N GLU A 66 -2.17 0.12 -14.60
CA GLU A 66 -1.81 -1.18 -14.02
C GLU A 66 -2.01 -1.21 -12.50
N ASN A 67 -1.86 -0.07 -11.83
CA ASN A 67 -2.01 0.06 -10.39
C ASN A 67 -3.46 0.34 -9.96
N TYR A 68 -4.42 0.34 -10.88
CA TYR A 68 -5.82 0.60 -10.56
C TYR A 68 -6.39 -0.51 -9.68
N THR A 69 -7.08 -0.13 -8.60
CA THR A 69 -7.78 -1.06 -7.72
C THR A 69 -9.28 -0.80 -7.72
N LYS A 70 -9.69 0.43 -7.43
CA LYS A 70 -11.12 0.81 -7.49
C LYS A 70 -11.24 2.32 -7.66
N ALA A 71 -12.37 2.78 -8.16
CA ALA A 71 -12.64 4.20 -8.29
C ALA A 71 -12.84 4.86 -6.91
N ALA A 72 -12.35 6.09 -6.78
CA ALA A 72 -12.54 6.90 -5.59
C ALA A 72 -13.66 7.91 -5.85
N GLY A 73 -14.89 7.43 -5.91
CA GLY A 73 -16.06 8.22 -6.20
C GLY A 73 -16.85 7.64 -7.35
N ARG A 74 -17.81 8.42 -7.83
CA ARG A 74 -18.70 8.03 -8.95
C ARG A 74 -18.40 8.88 -10.15
N TYR A 75 -18.28 8.23 -11.30
CA TYR A 75 -17.93 8.88 -12.56
C TYR A 75 -18.77 8.29 -13.69
N PRO A 76 -19.00 9.05 -14.79
CA PRO A 76 -19.73 8.52 -15.94
C PRO A 76 -18.85 7.59 -16.77
N LEU A 77 -18.33 6.56 -16.14
CA LEU A 77 -17.40 5.60 -16.74
C LEU A 77 -17.89 4.18 -16.52
N ARG A 78 -17.65 3.34 -17.54
CA ARG A 78 -17.79 1.89 -17.43
C ARG A 78 -16.44 1.27 -17.72
N MET A 79 -16.01 0.37 -16.84
CA MET A 79 -14.76 -0.37 -17.02
C MET A 79 -15.10 -1.77 -17.54
N THR A 80 -14.60 -2.09 -18.72
CA THR A 80 -14.84 -3.39 -19.35
C THR A 80 -13.53 -3.89 -19.95
N ASP A 81 -13.12 -5.09 -19.59
CA ASP A 81 -11.91 -5.74 -20.11
C ASP A 81 -10.65 -4.88 -19.95
N GLY A 82 -10.53 -4.18 -18.81
CA GLY A 82 -9.39 -3.33 -18.53
C GLY A 82 -9.36 -2.01 -19.29
N ARG A 83 -10.45 -1.67 -19.97
CA ARG A 83 -10.59 -0.42 -20.72
C ARG A 83 -11.71 0.44 -20.18
N VAL A 84 -11.58 1.74 -20.43
CA VAL A 84 -12.54 2.74 -19.97
C VAL A 84 -13.49 3.07 -21.13
N GLN A 85 -14.79 3.09 -20.82
CA GLN A 85 -15.81 3.61 -21.72
C GLN A 85 -16.53 4.76 -21.04
N ILE A 86 -16.58 5.93 -21.69
CA ILE A 86 -17.34 7.08 -21.20
C ILE A 86 -18.79 6.86 -21.60
N VAL A 87 -19.69 6.83 -20.60
CA VAL A 87 -21.10 6.49 -20.82
C VAL A 87 -21.99 7.73 -21.06
N ASP A 88 -21.42 8.93 -21.01
CA ASP A 88 -22.13 10.18 -21.24
C ASP A 88 -21.52 10.88 -22.45
N ASP A 89 -22.30 11.04 -23.52
CA ASP A 89 -21.87 11.64 -24.79
C ASP A 89 -21.43 13.10 -24.65
N MET A 90 -21.75 13.74 -23.53
CA MET A 90 -21.37 15.14 -23.30
C MET A 90 -19.90 15.31 -22.97
N TYR A 91 -19.18 14.23 -22.68
CA TYR A 91 -17.77 14.30 -22.27
C TYR A 91 -16.86 13.59 -23.28
N ASP A 92 -15.83 14.30 -23.73
CA ASP A 92 -14.74 13.70 -24.53
C ASP A 92 -13.69 13.08 -23.64
N ALA A 93 -13.55 13.58 -22.42
CA ALA A 93 -12.59 13.12 -21.44
C ALA A 93 -13.18 13.24 -20.04
N VAL A 94 -12.77 12.37 -19.14
CA VAL A 94 -13.23 12.41 -17.76
C VAL A 94 -12.00 12.36 -16.86
N ARG A 95 -11.91 13.33 -15.95
CA ARG A 95 -10.91 13.30 -14.87
C ARG A 95 -11.49 12.49 -13.74
N PHE A 96 -10.79 11.43 -13.31
CA PHE A 96 -11.28 10.65 -12.19
C PHE A 96 -10.16 10.25 -11.24
N ARG A 97 -10.56 9.96 -10.02
CA ARG A 97 -9.67 9.55 -8.95
C ARG A 97 -9.89 8.07 -8.68
N TYR A 98 -8.81 7.38 -8.38
CA TYR A 98 -8.86 5.95 -8.10
C TYR A 98 -7.86 5.59 -7.02
N PHE A 99 -8.11 4.48 -6.33
CA PHE A 99 -7.17 3.92 -5.38
C PHE A 99 -6.16 3.07 -6.13
N ALA A 100 -4.89 3.40 -5.92
CA ALA A 100 -3.76 2.78 -6.61
C ALA A 100 -2.97 1.90 -5.65
N THR A 101 -2.62 0.69 -6.09
CA THR A 101 -1.66 -0.14 -5.38
C THR A 101 -0.29 0.55 -5.46
N PRO A 102 0.39 0.77 -4.32
CA PRO A 102 1.71 1.39 -4.38
C PRO A 102 2.73 0.48 -5.05
N ALA A 103 3.70 1.09 -5.73
CA ALA A 103 4.80 0.35 -6.32
C ALA A 103 5.71 -0.19 -5.21
N ASN A 104 6.37 -1.33 -5.48
CA ASN A 104 7.33 -1.88 -4.56
C ASN A 104 8.49 -0.92 -4.32
N LEU A 105 8.98 -0.91 -3.10
CA LEU A 105 10.15 -0.14 -2.70
C LEU A 105 11.40 -0.77 -3.28
N LYS A 106 12.35 0.03 -3.75
CA LYS A 106 13.54 -0.46 -4.45
C LYS A 106 14.85 0.08 -3.87
N HIS A 107 14.84 1.30 -3.36
CA HIS A 107 16.04 2.02 -2.93
C HIS A 107 15.97 2.36 -1.45
N THR A 108 17.13 2.51 -0.82
CA THR A 108 17.22 2.80 0.62
C THR A 108 16.63 4.15 1.00
N ASP A 109 16.59 5.09 0.07
CA ASP A 109 16.01 6.41 0.29
C ASP A 109 14.52 6.50 -0.10
N ASP A 110 13.95 5.42 -0.65
CA ASP A 110 12.50 5.36 -0.88
C ASP A 110 11.77 5.45 0.46
N VAL A 111 10.56 6.02 0.43
CA VAL A 111 9.73 6.17 1.64
C VAL A 111 8.47 5.33 1.51
N LEU A 112 7.95 4.87 2.64
CA LEU A 112 6.67 4.17 2.69
C LEU A 112 5.56 5.13 2.25
N PRO A 113 4.57 4.64 1.47
CA PRO A 113 3.61 5.53 0.80
C PRO A 113 2.46 6.03 1.68
N PHE A 114 2.42 5.65 2.94
CA PHE A 114 1.23 5.86 3.77
C PHE A 114 1.22 7.20 4.51
N ASN A 115 2.37 7.80 4.72
CA ASN A 115 2.54 9.10 5.38
C ASN A 115 1.84 9.17 6.75
N HIS A 116 1.95 8.09 7.53
CA HIS A 116 1.33 7.99 8.84
C HIS A 116 2.17 7.08 9.74
N ASP A 117 2.60 7.60 10.89
CA ASP A 117 3.52 6.87 11.78
C ASP A 117 2.93 5.55 12.29
N GLY A 118 1.65 5.55 12.67
CA GLY A 118 0.99 4.34 13.18
C GLY A 118 0.88 3.26 12.10
N ILE A 119 0.59 3.64 10.88
CA ILE A 119 0.50 2.69 9.76
C ILE A 119 1.89 2.17 9.40
N ASN A 120 2.90 3.05 9.34
CA ASN A 120 4.28 2.64 9.10
C ASN A 120 4.75 1.64 10.15
N GLU A 121 4.38 1.84 11.40
CA GLU A 121 4.70 0.92 12.50
C GLU A 121 4.08 -0.47 12.27
N VAL A 122 2.83 -0.53 11.84
CA VAL A 122 2.18 -1.80 11.50
C VAL A 122 2.91 -2.51 10.36
N VAL A 123 3.33 -1.77 9.35
CA VAL A 123 4.10 -2.34 8.21
C VAL A 123 5.39 -2.98 8.72
N VAL A 124 6.16 -2.27 9.53
CA VAL A 124 7.44 -2.77 10.06
C VAL A 124 7.23 -4.00 10.93
N ARG A 125 6.24 -3.97 11.82
CA ARG A 125 5.94 -5.13 12.68
C ARG A 125 5.51 -6.34 11.87
N SER A 126 4.70 -6.13 10.83
CA SER A 126 4.30 -7.20 9.92
C SER A 126 5.52 -7.78 9.18
N ALA A 127 6.44 -6.93 8.74
CA ALA A 127 7.67 -7.38 8.08
C ALA A 127 8.55 -8.20 9.02
N ILE A 128 8.65 -7.79 10.28
CA ILE A 128 9.39 -8.53 11.30
C ILE A 128 8.79 -9.93 11.48
N LEU A 129 7.47 -10.01 11.57
CA LEU A 129 6.79 -11.31 11.74
C LEU A 129 6.94 -12.19 10.50
N LEU A 130 6.92 -11.61 9.29
CA LEU A 130 7.22 -12.34 8.06
C LEU A 130 8.62 -12.93 8.10
N ALA A 131 9.60 -12.14 8.53
CA ALA A 131 10.98 -12.60 8.62
C ALA A 131 11.14 -13.74 9.64
N LEU A 132 10.46 -13.64 10.79
CA LEU A 132 10.53 -14.66 11.84
C LEU A 132 9.79 -15.93 11.46
N ASN A 133 8.77 -15.85 10.60
CA ASN A 133 7.91 -16.97 10.23
C ASN A 133 8.11 -17.45 8.78
N GLU A 134 9.24 -17.10 8.17
CA GLU A 134 9.62 -17.57 6.83
C GLU A 134 8.55 -17.31 5.76
N ASN A 135 7.96 -16.11 5.75
CA ASN A 135 6.91 -15.68 4.80
C ASN A 135 5.54 -16.35 5.02
N GLU A 136 5.30 -16.97 6.15
CA GLU A 136 4.01 -17.59 6.44
C GLU A 136 3.05 -16.68 7.20
N PHE A 137 3.44 -15.42 7.44
CA PHE A 137 2.61 -14.47 8.17
C PHE A 137 1.69 -13.70 7.23
N ASP A 138 0.42 -13.54 7.67
CA ASP A 138 -0.53 -12.64 7.04
C ASP A 138 -1.15 -11.78 8.15
N ILE A 139 -1.15 -10.46 7.96
CA ILE A 139 -1.67 -9.51 8.96
C ILE A 139 -3.14 -9.79 9.30
N SER A 140 -3.92 -10.35 8.37
CA SER A 140 -5.33 -10.68 8.62
C SER A 140 -5.51 -11.76 9.70
N GLN A 141 -4.44 -12.50 10.00
CA GLN A 141 -4.45 -13.55 11.02
C GLN A 141 -3.99 -13.06 12.39
N ASP A 142 -3.58 -11.79 12.50
CA ASP A 142 -3.10 -11.22 13.76
C ASP A 142 -4.05 -10.12 14.24
N SER A 143 -4.91 -10.46 15.18
CA SER A 143 -5.94 -9.53 15.68
C SER A 143 -5.34 -8.30 16.35
N SER A 144 -4.18 -8.42 16.98
CA SER A 144 -3.51 -7.29 17.63
C SER A 144 -3.04 -6.26 16.61
N LEU A 145 -2.38 -6.71 15.54
CA LEU A 145 -1.93 -5.82 14.49
C LEU A 145 -3.10 -5.24 13.69
N LEU A 146 -4.14 -6.04 13.42
CA LEU A 146 -5.35 -5.53 12.78
C LEU A 146 -6.01 -4.42 13.60
N ASN A 147 -6.12 -4.61 14.91
CA ASN A 147 -6.69 -3.58 15.77
C ASN A 147 -5.82 -2.32 15.78
N GLN A 148 -4.51 -2.49 15.82
CA GLN A 148 -3.58 -1.35 15.75
C GLN A 148 -3.73 -0.61 14.42
N LEU A 149 -3.85 -1.32 13.32
CA LEU A 149 -4.08 -0.72 12.00
C LEU A 149 -5.41 0.04 11.96
N GLN A 150 -6.48 -0.57 12.47
CA GLN A 150 -7.79 0.06 12.49
C GLN A 150 -7.80 1.33 13.33
N GLN A 151 -7.11 1.33 14.46
CA GLN A 151 -6.96 2.53 15.28
C GLN A 151 -6.18 3.63 14.55
N ALA A 152 -5.13 3.26 13.84
CA ALA A 152 -4.35 4.21 13.05
C ALA A 152 -5.19 4.81 11.90
N ILE A 153 -5.99 3.98 11.22
CA ILE A 153 -6.91 4.45 10.18
C ILE A 153 -7.92 5.43 10.75
N ALA A 154 -8.56 5.10 11.84
CA ALA A 154 -9.55 5.96 12.48
C ALA A 154 -8.93 7.30 12.89
N SER A 155 -7.74 7.27 13.47
CA SER A 155 -7.00 8.46 13.89
C SER A 155 -6.62 9.34 12.70
N GLY A 156 -6.17 8.73 11.62
CA GLY A 156 -5.70 9.47 10.45
C GLY A 156 -6.82 10.02 9.58
N MET A 157 -8.02 9.50 9.70
CA MET A 157 -9.19 9.93 8.92
C MET A 157 -10.18 10.78 9.71
N ALA A 158 -9.89 11.00 10.97
CA ALA A 158 -10.75 11.79 11.85
C ALA A 158 -10.77 13.29 11.50
#